data_1c125786e4e64447f98c568e75006e08
#
_entry.id   1c125786e4e64447f98c568e75006e08
#
_cell.length_a   1.000
_cell.length_b   1.000
_cell.length_c   1.000
_cell.angle_alpha   90.00
_cell.angle_beta   90.00
_cell.angle_gamma   90.00
#
_symmetry.space_group_name_H-M   'P 1'
#
loop_
_entity.id
_entity.type
_entity.pdbx_description
1 polymer ?
#
loop_
_entity_poly.entity_id
_entity_poly.type
_entity_poly.pdbx_seq_one_letter_code
_entity_poly.pdbx_strand_id
1 'polypeptide(L)'
;MIRSFLRYGLIGGFATAVHYAVLVLCVEVFKWPAFIGSGTGAVVGAQVAFFGNRHFTFAHRGALSPTWVKFQGTAVLGALVGMGVVALAVRIGWHYLMGQVIATLVGLVLTFAVNRAWTFR
;
A
#
# COMPACT_ATOMS: atom_id res chain seq x y z
N MET A 1 -16.83 3.20 -17.52
CA MET A 1 -15.38 3.22 -17.41
C MET A 1 -14.83 4.34 -16.57
N ILE A 2 -15.22 5.59 -16.87
CA ILE A 2 -14.74 6.74 -16.09
C ILE A 2 -15.14 6.64 -14.63
N ARG A 3 -16.37 6.20 -14.34
CA ARG A 3 -16.83 6.05 -12.96
C ARG A 3 -15.99 5.02 -12.18
N SER A 4 -15.70 3.89 -12.81
CA SER A 4 -14.87 2.86 -12.17
C SER A 4 -13.44 3.35 -11.93
N PHE A 5 -12.89 4.08 -12.89
CA PHE A 5 -11.56 4.67 -12.75
C PHE A 5 -11.53 5.69 -11.60
N LEU A 6 -12.56 6.56 -11.52
CA LEU A 6 -12.63 7.56 -10.45
C LEU A 6 -12.79 6.90 -9.08
N ARG A 7 -13.64 5.87 -8.99
CA ARG A 7 -13.80 5.12 -7.73
C ARG A 7 -12.51 4.43 -7.33
N TYR A 8 -11.83 3.82 -8.28
CA TYR A 8 -10.54 3.19 -8.03
C TYR A 8 -9.54 4.21 -7.49
N GLY A 9 -9.47 5.38 -8.12
CA GLY A 9 -8.56 6.45 -7.68
C GLY A 9 -8.92 6.98 -6.30
N LEU A 10 -10.21 7.16 -6.01
CA LEU A 10 -10.66 7.63 -4.71
C LEU A 10 -10.34 6.62 -3.61
N ILE A 11 -10.58 5.34 -3.87
CA ILE A 11 -10.29 4.29 -2.90
C ILE A 11 -8.78 4.17 -2.70
N GLY A 12 -7.99 4.25 -3.77
CA GLY A 12 -6.54 4.24 -3.68
C GLY A 12 -6.01 5.42 -2.88
N GLY A 13 -6.56 6.61 -3.11
CA GLY A 13 -6.22 7.80 -2.33
C GLY A 13 -6.58 7.65 -0.86
N PHE A 14 -7.77 7.12 -0.58
CA PHE A 14 -8.20 6.87 0.79
C PHE A 14 -7.30 5.83 1.46
N ALA A 15 -6.98 4.74 0.77
CA ALA A 15 -6.10 3.70 1.30
C ALA A 15 -4.70 4.26 1.60
N THR A 16 -4.19 5.13 0.73
CA THR A 16 -2.91 5.79 0.94
C THR A 16 -2.96 6.71 2.16
N ALA A 17 -4.05 7.46 2.31
CA ALA A 17 -4.24 8.32 3.49
C ALA A 17 -4.27 7.48 4.77
N VAL A 18 -4.95 6.34 4.76
CA VAL A 18 -4.96 5.42 5.91
C VAL A 18 -3.56 4.89 6.20
N HIS A 19 -2.80 4.51 5.16
CA HIS A 19 -1.43 4.06 5.30
C HIS A 19 -0.58 5.11 6.03
N TYR A 20 -0.64 6.35 5.57
CA TYR A 20 0.15 7.43 6.14
C TYR A 20 -0.32 7.79 7.56
N ALA A 21 -1.63 7.75 7.80
CA ALA A 21 -2.17 7.99 9.14
C ALA A 21 -1.68 6.94 10.14
N VAL A 22 -1.68 5.67 9.74
CA VAL A 22 -1.17 4.58 10.57
C VAL A 22 0.33 4.77 10.83
N LEU A 23 1.09 5.12 9.80
CA LEU A 23 2.53 5.38 9.94
C LEU A 23 2.78 6.47 10.98
N VAL A 24 2.10 7.61 10.85
CA VAL A 24 2.27 8.74 11.77
C VAL A 24 1.86 8.33 13.19
N LEU A 25 0.76 7.63 13.34
CA LEU A 25 0.30 7.14 14.63
C LEU A 25 1.36 6.23 15.28
N CYS A 26 1.89 5.29 14.52
CA CYS A 26 2.91 4.38 15.03
C CYS A 26 4.17 5.12 15.50
N VAL A 27 4.62 6.10 14.72
CA VAL A 27 5.86 6.82 15.02
C VAL A 27 5.65 7.84 16.12
N GLU A 28 4.60 8.67 16.00
CA GLU A 28 4.44 9.82 16.90
C GLU A 28 3.79 9.46 18.22
N VAL A 29 2.85 8.51 18.24
CA VAL A 29 2.13 8.12 19.44
C VAL A 29 2.76 6.91 20.10
N PHE A 30 2.98 5.83 19.36
CA PHE A 30 3.52 4.59 19.91
C PHE A 30 5.04 4.55 19.98
N LYS A 31 5.70 5.51 19.34
CA LYS A 31 7.17 5.60 19.32
C LYS A 31 7.84 4.36 18.71
N TRP A 32 7.17 3.74 17.75
CA TRP A 32 7.72 2.62 17.02
C TRP A 32 8.74 3.09 15.98
N PRO A 33 9.70 2.24 15.60
CA PRO A 33 10.57 2.55 14.46
C PRO A 33 9.76 2.84 13.20
N ALA A 34 10.20 3.80 12.40
CA ALA A 34 9.44 4.25 11.23
C ALA A 34 9.21 3.11 10.22
N PHE A 35 10.20 2.22 10.03
CA PHE A 35 10.03 1.13 9.06
C PHE A 35 8.93 0.15 9.49
N ILE A 36 8.78 -0.08 10.80
CA ILE A 36 7.68 -0.92 11.32
C ILE A 36 6.34 -0.22 11.08
N GLY A 37 6.28 1.09 11.35
CA GLY A 37 5.07 1.87 11.09
C GLY A 37 4.70 1.87 9.59
N SER A 38 5.70 1.96 8.73
CA SER A 38 5.50 1.91 7.29
C SER A 38 4.90 0.56 6.85
N GLY A 39 5.46 -0.54 7.33
CA GLY A 39 4.95 -1.88 7.01
C GLY A 39 3.54 -2.09 7.52
N THR A 40 3.28 -1.69 8.77
CA THR A 40 1.95 -1.78 9.39
C THR A 40 0.93 -0.99 8.59
N GLY A 41 1.27 0.26 8.23
CA GLY A 41 0.40 1.11 7.44
C GLY A 41 0.13 0.53 6.05
N ALA A 42 1.16 -0.05 5.43
CA ALA A 42 1.02 -0.67 4.11
C ALA A 42 0.04 -1.84 4.15
N VAL A 43 0.11 -2.69 5.16
CA VAL A 43 -0.80 -3.83 5.29
C VAL A 43 -2.24 -3.34 5.52
N VAL A 44 -2.42 -2.38 6.42
CA VAL A 44 -3.76 -1.82 6.69
C VAL A 44 -4.31 -1.14 5.44
N GLY A 45 -3.51 -0.32 4.77
CA GLY A 45 -3.92 0.36 3.55
C GLY A 45 -4.27 -0.62 2.43
N ALA A 46 -3.52 -1.71 2.31
CA ALA A 46 -3.81 -2.74 1.31
C ALA A 46 -5.18 -3.40 1.55
N GLN A 47 -5.55 -3.63 2.81
CA GLN A 47 -6.86 -4.19 3.12
C GLN A 47 -7.97 -3.20 2.75
N VAL A 48 -7.78 -1.93 3.06
CA VAL A 48 -8.73 -0.88 2.68
C VAL A 48 -8.89 -0.85 1.16
N ALA A 49 -7.78 -0.88 0.42
CA ALA A 49 -7.81 -0.86 -1.04
C ALA A 49 -8.53 -2.09 -1.60
N PHE A 50 -8.20 -3.27 -1.09
CA PHE A 50 -8.78 -4.51 -1.59
C PHE A 50 -10.29 -4.56 -1.35
N PHE A 51 -10.73 -4.38 -0.11
CA PHE A 51 -12.15 -4.48 0.20
C PHE A 51 -12.93 -3.31 -0.35
N GLY A 52 -12.33 -2.11 -0.39
CA GLY A 52 -12.97 -0.95 -1.00
C GLY A 52 -13.22 -1.16 -2.48
N ASN A 53 -12.21 -1.60 -3.22
CA ASN A 53 -12.36 -1.85 -4.66
C ASN A 53 -13.30 -3.01 -4.94
N ARG A 54 -13.21 -4.07 -4.14
CA ARG A 54 -14.10 -5.21 -4.30
C ARG A 54 -15.56 -4.79 -4.13
N HIS A 55 -15.84 -3.96 -3.13
CA HIS A 55 -17.21 -3.59 -2.78
C HIS A 55 -17.73 -2.44 -3.65
N PHE A 56 -16.94 -1.37 -3.81
CA PHE A 56 -17.41 -0.14 -4.42
C PHE A 56 -17.11 -0.02 -5.90
N THR A 57 -15.97 -0.53 -6.35
CA THR A 57 -15.53 -0.37 -7.74
C THR A 57 -16.02 -1.50 -8.62
N PHE A 58 -15.84 -2.72 -8.17
CA PHE A 58 -16.12 -3.90 -9.01
C PHE A 58 -17.35 -4.69 -8.55
N ALA A 59 -17.89 -4.39 -7.37
CA ALA A 59 -19.06 -5.09 -6.82
C ALA A 59 -18.95 -6.60 -6.93
N HIS A 60 -17.73 -7.11 -6.81
CA HIS A 60 -17.45 -8.54 -6.97
C HIS A 60 -17.98 -9.32 -5.77
N ARG A 61 -18.80 -10.34 -6.04
CA ARG A 61 -19.43 -11.15 -5.00
C ARG A 61 -18.97 -12.60 -5.00
N GLY A 62 -18.00 -12.91 -5.83
CA GLY A 62 -17.47 -14.26 -5.88
C GLY A 62 -16.63 -14.62 -4.67
N ALA A 63 -16.27 -15.89 -4.56
CA ALA A 63 -15.38 -16.38 -3.52
C ALA A 63 -14.02 -15.66 -3.60
N LEU A 64 -13.33 -15.61 -2.48
CA LEU A 64 -11.96 -15.11 -2.45
C LEU A 64 -11.11 -16.00 -3.34
N SER A 65 -10.76 -15.49 -4.50
CA SER A 65 -10.15 -16.22 -5.59
C SER A 65 -8.62 -16.22 -5.47
N PRO A 66 -7.92 -16.95 -6.34
CA PRO A 66 -6.48 -16.81 -6.46
C PRO A 66 -6.01 -15.37 -6.64
N THR A 67 -6.86 -14.50 -7.20
CA THR A 67 -6.57 -13.07 -7.34
C THR A 67 -6.34 -12.41 -5.98
N TRP A 68 -7.12 -12.78 -4.96
CA TRP A 68 -6.92 -12.26 -3.61
C TRP A 68 -5.53 -12.63 -3.09
N VAL A 69 -5.13 -13.89 -3.27
CA VAL A 69 -3.81 -14.35 -2.82
C VAL A 69 -2.70 -13.58 -3.53
N LYS A 70 -2.83 -13.39 -4.84
CA LYS A 70 -1.85 -12.63 -5.61
C LYS A 70 -1.80 -11.18 -5.16
N PHE A 71 -2.96 -10.58 -4.90
CA PHE A 71 -3.04 -9.22 -4.40
C PHE A 71 -2.32 -9.08 -3.05
N GLN A 72 -2.61 -9.98 -2.11
CA GLN A 72 -1.99 -9.94 -0.80
C GLN A 72 -0.47 -10.18 -0.90
N GLY A 73 -0.05 -11.12 -1.75
CA GLY A 73 1.37 -11.36 -1.99
C GLY A 73 2.10 -10.15 -2.53
N THR A 74 1.49 -9.47 -3.50
CA THR A 74 2.05 -8.24 -4.07
C THR A 74 2.11 -7.14 -3.02
N ALA A 75 1.07 -7.02 -2.18
CA ALA A 75 1.04 -6.03 -1.11
C ALA A 75 2.12 -6.28 -0.06
N VAL A 76 2.35 -7.54 0.31
CA VAL A 76 3.42 -7.90 1.25
C VAL A 76 4.79 -7.55 0.65
N LEU A 77 5.00 -7.89 -0.62
CA LEU A 77 6.26 -7.53 -1.30
C LEU A 77 6.47 -6.03 -1.30
N GLY A 78 5.43 -5.27 -1.67
CA GLY A 78 5.50 -3.80 -1.65
C GLY A 78 5.78 -3.26 -0.25
N ALA A 79 5.16 -3.84 0.77
CA ALA A 79 5.37 -3.42 2.16
C ALA A 79 6.82 -3.66 2.59
N LEU A 80 7.39 -4.82 2.25
CA LEU A 80 8.78 -5.14 2.60
C LEU A 80 9.77 -4.20 1.91
N VAL A 81 9.55 -3.92 0.63
CA VAL A 81 10.39 -2.98 -0.12
C VAL A 81 10.25 -1.58 0.47
N GLY A 82 9.03 -1.15 0.76
CA GLY A 82 8.78 0.16 1.37
C GLY A 82 9.44 0.31 2.74
N MET A 83 9.37 -0.74 3.57
CA MET A 83 10.04 -0.74 4.87
C MET A 83 11.54 -0.54 4.71
N GLY A 84 12.16 -1.22 3.73
CA GLY A 84 13.58 -1.06 3.46
C GLY A 84 13.94 0.35 3.02
N VAL A 85 13.10 0.95 2.15
CA VAL A 85 13.33 2.32 1.70
C VAL A 85 13.22 3.31 2.85
N VAL A 86 12.19 3.19 3.69
CA VAL A 86 12.02 4.07 4.86
C VAL A 86 13.18 3.89 5.84
N ALA A 87 13.57 2.65 6.11
CA ALA A 87 14.69 2.38 7.02
C ALA A 87 15.97 3.02 6.52
N LEU A 88 16.25 2.90 5.21
CA LEU A 88 17.43 3.51 4.61
C LEU A 88 17.37 5.04 4.70
N ALA A 89 16.21 5.64 4.39
CA ALA A 89 16.05 7.08 4.43
C ALA A 89 16.31 7.63 5.83
N VAL A 90 15.75 6.99 6.84
CA VAL A 90 15.96 7.40 8.25
C VAL A 90 17.44 7.24 8.62
N ARG A 91 18.06 6.16 8.19
CA ARG A 91 19.47 5.89 8.51
C ARG A 91 20.40 6.97 7.94
N ILE A 92 20.09 7.51 6.77
CA ILE A 92 20.90 8.56 6.16
C ILE A 92 20.48 9.97 6.60
N GLY A 93 19.59 10.07 7.59
CA GLY A 93 19.22 11.33 8.21
C GLY A 93 18.01 12.03 7.64
N TRP A 94 17.27 11.39 6.74
CA TRP A 94 16.05 11.98 6.20
C TRP A 94 14.87 11.80 7.16
N HIS A 95 13.92 12.72 7.06
CA HIS A 95 12.66 12.56 7.80
C HIS A 95 11.91 11.33 7.28
N TYR A 96 11.27 10.58 8.19
CA TYR A 96 10.61 9.33 7.81
C TYR A 96 9.50 9.52 6.79
N LEU A 97 8.79 10.67 6.82
CA LEU A 97 7.75 10.95 5.84
C LEU A 97 8.31 11.15 4.44
N MET A 98 9.49 11.74 4.32
CA MET A 98 10.19 11.85 3.03
C MET A 98 10.54 10.45 2.52
N GLY A 99 11.05 9.60 3.40
CA GLY A 99 11.32 8.20 3.06
C GLY A 99 10.06 7.47 2.62
N GLN A 100 8.94 7.73 3.28
CA GLN A 100 7.67 7.09 2.92
C GLN A 100 7.16 7.56 1.55
N VAL A 101 7.33 8.83 1.20
CA VAL A 101 6.94 9.32 -0.13
C VAL A 101 7.75 8.59 -1.20
N ILE A 102 9.05 8.46 -1.01
CA ILE A 102 9.90 7.72 -1.94
C ILE A 102 9.49 6.26 -2.00
N ALA A 103 9.23 5.65 -0.84
CA ALA A 103 8.77 4.27 -0.77
C ALA A 103 7.46 4.07 -1.55
N THR A 104 6.54 5.02 -1.45
CA THR A 104 5.27 4.98 -2.19
C THR A 104 5.51 5.01 -3.69
N LEU A 105 6.39 5.88 -4.15
CA LEU A 105 6.71 5.98 -5.58
C LEU A 105 7.38 4.69 -6.09
N VAL A 106 8.34 4.17 -5.33
CA VAL A 106 8.98 2.89 -5.67
C VAL A 106 7.94 1.77 -5.71
N GLY A 107 7.04 1.74 -4.73
CA GLY A 107 5.97 0.76 -4.65
C GLY A 107 5.03 0.80 -5.83
N LEU A 108 4.69 2.00 -6.32
CA LEU A 108 3.83 2.14 -7.49
C LEU A 108 4.49 1.52 -8.73
N VAL A 109 5.76 1.80 -8.95
CA VAL A 109 6.50 1.23 -10.08
C VAL A 109 6.59 -0.29 -9.95
N LEU A 110 6.95 -0.78 -8.77
CA LEU A 110 7.08 -2.21 -8.51
C LEU A 110 5.74 -2.93 -8.69
N THR A 111 4.67 -2.38 -8.12
CA THR A 111 3.34 -2.97 -8.20
C THR A 111 2.85 -3.02 -9.65
N PHE A 112 3.09 -1.95 -10.40
CA PHE A 112 2.74 -1.92 -11.81
C PHE A 112 3.48 -3.03 -12.57
N ALA A 113 4.78 -3.16 -12.35
CA ALA A 113 5.60 -4.16 -13.03
C ALA A 113 5.16 -5.59 -12.67
N VAL A 114 4.90 -5.85 -11.39
CA VAL A 114 4.46 -7.17 -10.93
C VAL A 114 3.09 -7.51 -11.50
N ASN A 115 2.17 -6.57 -11.47
CA ASN A 115 0.83 -6.79 -12.00
C ASN A 115 0.86 -7.06 -13.49
N ARG A 116 1.67 -6.32 -14.22
CA ARG A 116 1.82 -6.54 -15.66
C ARG A 116 2.43 -7.88 -15.98
N ALA A 117 3.44 -8.31 -15.21
CA ALA A 117 4.18 -9.53 -15.49
C ALA A 117 3.52 -10.80 -14.93
N TRP A 118 2.73 -10.68 -13.86
CA TRP A 118 2.26 -11.84 -13.11
C TRP A 118 0.77 -11.83 -12.82
N THR A 119 0.24 -10.81 -12.16
CA THR A 119 -1.13 -10.82 -11.63
C THR A 119 -2.17 -10.90 -12.75
N PHE A 120 -1.97 -10.16 -13.83
CA PHE A 120 -2.92 -10.07 -14.95
C PHE A 120 -2.44 -10.81 -16.19
N ARG A 121 -1.46 -11.65 -16.05
CA ARG A 121 -0.99 -12.50 -17.12
C ARG A 121 -1.63 -13.89 -17.04
#